data_ad8065bfc798501c6bee1868eb35171b
#
_entry.id   ad8065bfc798501c6bee1868eb35171b
#
_cell.length_a   1.000
_cell.length_b   1.000
_cell.length_c   1.000
_cell.angle_alpha   90.00
_cell.angle_beta   90.00
_cell.angle_gamma   90.00
#
_symmetry.space_group_name_H-M   'P 1'
#
loop_
_entity.id
_entity.type
_entity.pdbx_description
1 polymer ?
#
loop_
_entity_poly.entity_id
_entity_poly.type
_entity_poly.pdbx_seq_one_letter_code
_entity_poly.pdbx_strand_id
1 'polypeptide(L)'
;MKKIKIFSLFVCLAMLVIACHNDDDERGVQMRTVLVYIAGDNSLRSFATEDLAEMTEGMQSVDDNSYNLLVYIDTGSSPKLIRLKKDKKKNVVQEELIATYEGRNSVDVSKMKEVINTAFSEYPAQSYGLVLWSHGEGWLAKSQNKTRWWGQDGGSNYMPCLGNGI
;
A
#
# COMPACT_ATOMS: atom_id res chain seq x y z
N MET A 1 -32.99 50.36 -12.67
CA MET A 1 -31.69 49.89 -13.25
C MET A 1 -30.70 49.31 -12.22
N LYS A 2 -30.76 49.63 -10.92
CA LYS A 2 -29.86 49.02 -9.89
C LYS A 2 -30.18 47.57 -9.50
N LYS A 3 -31.45 47.14 -9.60
CA LYS A 3 -31.87 45.77 -9.20
C LYS A 3 -31.42 44.68 -10.17
N ILE A 4 -31.25 44.99 -11.46
CA ILE A 4 -30.82 44.02 -12.48
C ILE A 4 -29.35 43.69 -12.32
N LYS A 5 -28.49 44.61 -11.88
CA LYS A 5 -27.07 44.39 -11.66
C LYS A 5 -26.77 43.44 -10.49
N ILE A 6 -27.60 43.52 -9.42
CA ILE A 6 -27.46 42.66 -8.23
C ILE A 6 -27.88 41.22 -8.56
N PHE A 7 -28.92 41.02 -9.36
CA PHE A 7 -29.39 39.71 -9.77
C PHE A 7 -28.38 39.01 -10.67
N SER A 8 -27.74 39.75 -11.60
CA SER A 8 -26.69 39.23 -12.47
C SER A 8 -25.43 38.81 -11.67
N LEU A 9 -25.08 39.54 -10.62
CA LEU A 9 -23.95 39.24 -9.75
C LEU A 9 -24.19 37.95 -8.94
N PHE A 10 -25.45 37.75 -8.47
CA PHE A 10 -25.83 36.54 -7.73
C PHE A 10 -25.84 35.28 -8.60
N VAL A 11 -26.25 35.39 -9.87
CA VAL A 11 -26.22 34.28 -10.83
C VAL A 11 -24.78 33.91 -11.20
N CYS A 12 -23.88 34.88 -11.36
CA CYS A 12 -22.43 34.56 -11.59
C CYS A 12 -21.76 33.92 -10.37
N LEU A 13 -22.14 34.33 -9.14
CA LEU A 13 -21.59 33.73 -7.93
C LEU A 13 -22.10 32.29 -7.70
N ALA A 14 -23.35 32.00 -8.09
CA ALA A 14 -23.92 30.66 -8.02
C ALA A 14 -23.28 29.67 -9.04
N MET A 15 -22.76 30.16 -10.17
CA MET A 15 -22.06 29.32 -11.17
C MET A 15 -20.61 28.98 -10.77
N LEU A 16 -20.00 29.69 -9.82
CA LEU A 16 -18.64 29.40 -9.36
C LEU A 16 -18.57 28.25 -8.35
N VAL A 17 -19.70 27.80 -7.80
CA VAL A 17 -19.74 26.70 -6.81
C VAL A 17 -19.91 25.32 -7.48
N ILE A 18 -20.16 25.26 -8.79
CA ILE A 18 -20.41 24.00 -9.53
C ILE A 18 -19.13 23.46 -10.19
N ALA A 19 -18.02 24.19 -10.12
CA ALA A 19 -16.76 23.83 -10.82
C ALA A 19 -15.77 23.00 -10.00
N CYS A 20 -16.16 22.47 -8.83
CA CYS A 20 -15.40 21.48 -8.10
C CYS A 20 -16.17 20.17 -8.01
N HIS A 21 -16.50 19.59 -9.16
CA HIS A 21 -16.80 18.17 -9.24
C HIS A 21 -15.47 17.50 -9.58
N ASN A 22 -14.82 16.96 -8.59
CA ASN A 22 -13.73 16.03 -8.81
C ASN A 22 -14.35 14.77 -9.41
N ASP A 23 -14.05 14.49 -10.66
CA ASP A 23 -14.44 13.27 -11.38
C ASP A 23 -13.84 11.97 -10.77
N ASP A 24 -13.27 12.07 -9.57
CA ASP A 24 -12.63 10.94 -8.88
C ASP A 24 -13.57 10.16 -7.94
N ASP A 25 -14.81 10.63 -7.68
CA ASP A 25 -15.69 10.04 -6.65
C ASP A 25 -16.75 9.06 -7.16
N GLU A 26 -16.83 8.78 -8.46
CA GLU A 26 -17.74 7.75 -9.00
C GLU A 26 -17.12 6.34 -9.10
N ARG A 27 -15.91 6.14 -8.58
CA ARG A 27 -15.36 4.79 -8.48
C ARG A 27 -16.05 4.09 -7.31
N GLY A 28 -16.96 3.17 -7.63
CA GLY A 28 -17.53 2.25 -6.65
C GLY A 28 -16.43 1.60 -5.81
N VAL A 29 -16.75 1.22 -4.57
CA VAL A 29 -15.81 0.54 -3.68
C VAL A 29 -15.15 -0.63 -4.43
N GLN A 30 -13.82 -0.66 -4.45
CA GLN A 30 -13.04 -1.70 -5.13
C GLN A 30 -13.44 -3.09 -4.61
N MET A 31 -13.34 -4.11 -5.43
CA MET A 31 -13.67 -5.50 -5.03
C MET A 31 -12.65 -6.02 -4.00
N ARG A 32 -11.37 -5.71 -4.21
CA ARG A 32 -10.31 -6.14 -3.30
C ARG A 32 -9.13 -5.20 -3.30
N THR A 33 -8.59 -4.97 -2.10
CA THR A 33 -7.27 -4.37 -1.90
C THR A 33 -6.33 -5.42 -1.33
N VAL A 34 -5.20 -5.65 -2.01
CA VAL A 34 -4.13 -6.55 -1.56
C VAL A 34 -2.93 -5.70 -1.18
N LEU A 35 -2.42 -5.90 0.03
CA LEU A 35 -1.15 -5.36 0.49
C LEU A 35 -0.10 -6.47 0.50
N VAL A 36 0.97 -6.28 -0.26
CA VAL A 36 2.20 -7.08 -0.15
C VAL A 36 3.16 -6.31 0.74
N TYR A 37 3.48 -6.87 1.91
CA TYR A 37 4.36 -6.27 2.90
C TYR A 37 5.74 -6.93 2.83
N ILE A 38 6.72 -6.22 2.26
CA ILE A 38 8.08 -6.71 1.99
C ILE A 38 9.05 -6.10 3.01
N ALA A 39 9.46 -6.91 4.01
CA ALA A 39 10.58 -6.59 4.90
C ALA A 39 11.85 -7.21 4.32
N GLY A 40 12.50 -6.46 3.42
CA GLY A 40 13.62 -6.90 2.58
C GLY A 40 14.96 -6.25 2.93
N ASP A 41 15.09 -5.50 4.05
CA ASP A 41 16.39 -5.01 4.52
C ASP A 41 17.22 -6.12 5.17
N ASN A 42 17.57 -7.10 4.34
CA ASN A 42 18.33 -8.29 4.71
C ASN A 42 18.99 -8.91 3.48
N SER A 43 19.43 -10.17 3.54
CA SER A 43 20.07 -10.87 2.41
C SER A 43 19.12 -11.12 1.22
N LEU A 44 17.81 -10.90 1.36
CA LEU A 44 16.84 -11.02 0.26
C LEU A 44 16.58 -9.72 -0.49
N ARG A 45 17.34 -8.65 -0.25
CA ARG A 45 17.14 -7.31 -0.85
C ARG A 45 17.00 -7.32 -2.37
N SER A 46 17.86 -8.09 -3.09
CA SER A 46 17.78 -8.20 -4.54
C SER A 46 16.49 -8.88 -4.99
N PHE A 47 16.10 -9.95 -4.32
CA PHE A 47 14.86 -10.68 -4.61
C PHE A 47 13.62 -9.80 -4.36
N ALA A 48 13.62 -8.97 -3.30
CA ALA A 48 12.55 -8.02 -3.05
C ALA A 48 12.35 -7.04 -4.23
N THR A 49 13.45 -6.61 -4.85
CA THR A 49 13.42 -5.73 -6.01
C THR A 49 12.95 -6.46 -7.27
N GLU A 50 13.39 -7.70 -7.47
CA GLU A 50 12.95 -8.56 -8.57
C GLU A 50 11.45 -8.87 -8.48
N ASP A 51 10.96 -9.25 -7.29
CA ASP A 51 9.54 -9.53 -7.06
C ASP A 51 8.66 -8.28 -7.28
N LEU A 52 9.15 -7.07 -6.93
CA LEU A 52 8.44 -5.83 -7.26
C LEU A 52 8.33 -5.62 -8.77
N ALA A 53 9.39 -5.92 -9.52
CA ALA A 53 9.37 -5.82 -10.98
C ALA A 53 8.39 -6.84 -11.59
N GLU A 54 8.37 -8.08 -11.10
CA GLU A 54 7.42 -9.12 -11.52
C GLU A 54 5.96 -8.73 -11.21
N MET A 55 5.69 -8.19 -10.01
CA MET A 55 4.36 -7.66 -9.68
C MET A 55 3.95 -6.53 -10.62
N THR A 56 4.89 -5.65 -10.98
CA THR A 56 4.63 -4.55 -11.93
C THR A 56 4.29 -5.09 -13.31
N GLU A 57 4.98 -6.11 -13.80
CA GLU A 57 4.67 -6.79 -15.05
C GLU A 57 3.31 -7.49 -14.97
N GLY A 58 3.04 -8.24 -13.91
CA GLY A 58 1.77 -8.95 -13.70
C GLY A 58 0.56 -8.02 -13.69
N MET A 59 0.70 -6.81 -13.14
CA MET A 59 -0.37 -5.80 -13.10
C MET A 59 -0.80 -5.31 -14.49
N GLN A 60 -0.02 -5.52 -15.55
CA GLN A 60 -0.45 -5.20 -16.91
C GLN A 60 -1.73 -5.93 -17.31
N SER A 61 -1.94 -7.14 -16.77
CA SER A 61 -3.09 -8.00 -17.08
C SER A 61 -4.25 -7.85 -16.10
N VAL A 62 -4.08 -7.08 -15.01
CA VAL A 62 -5.09 -6.91 -13.97
C VAL A 62 -5.99 -5.71 -14.27
N ASP A 63 -7.29 -5.82 -13.96
CA ASP A 63 -8.22 -4.71 -14.00
C ASP A 63 -8.05 -3.83 -12.75
N ASP A 64 -7.33 -2.73 -12.88
CA ASP A 64 -7.07 -1.77 -11.80
C ASP A 64 -8.27 -0.89 -11.43
N ASN A 65 -9.43 -1.04 -12.12
CA ASN A 65 -10.68 -0.41 -11.70
C ASN A 65 -11.41 -1.24 -10.64
N SER A 66 -11.11 -2.55 -10.55
CA SER A 66 -11.74 -3.48 -9.60
C SER A 66 -10.81 -3.88 -8.45
N TYR A 67 -9.50 -3.76 -8.65
CA TYR A 67 -8.50 -4.25 -7.70
C TYR A 67 -7.42 -3.21 -7.41
N ASN A 68 -7.00 -3.13 -6.15
CA ASN A 68 -5.80 -2.40 -5.75
C ASN A 68 -4.69 -3.37 -5.37
N LEU A 69 -3.51 -3.18 -5.93
CA LEU A 69 -2.29 -3.81 -5.46
C LEU A 69 -1.40 -2.74 -4.82
N LEU A 70 -1.24 -2.85 -3.51
CA LEU A 70 -0.37 -2.00 -2.71
C LEU A 70 0.86 -2.79 -2.31
N VAL A 71 2.01 -2.15 -2.32
CA VAL A 71 3.28 -2.76 -1.92
C VAL A 71 3.96 -1.84 -0.91
N TYR A 72 4.13 -2.36 0.30
CA TYR A 72 5.13 -1.80 1.22
C TYR A 72 6.44 -2.52 0.96
N ILE A 73 7.51 -1.78 0.71
CA ILE A 73 8.83 -2.34 0.46
C ILE A 73 9.89 -1.59 1.24
N ASP A 74 10.64 -2.37 2.02
CA ASP A 74 11.84 -1.93 2.74
C ASP A 74 13.04 -2.73 2.23
N THR A 75 13.99 -2.02 1.63
CA THR A 75 15.28 -2.55 1.18
C THR A 75 16.44 -1.79 1.83
N GLY A 76 16.20 -1.14 2.96
CA GLY A 76 17.20 -0.56 3.86
C GLY A 76 17.47 0.93 3.72
N SER A 77 16.98 1.63 2.69
CA SER A 77 17.28 3.07 2.53
C SER A 77 16.08 3.98 2.83
N SER A 78 14.97 3.71 2.23
CA SER A 78 13.76 4.53 2.39
C SER A 78 12.53 3.64 2.17
N PRO A 79 12.04 2.99 3.21
CA PRO A 79 10.85 2.18 3.11
C PRO A 79 9.69 3.01 2.56
N LYS A 80 8.94 2.46 1.61
CA LYS A 80 7.84 3.15 0.95
C LYS A 80 6.60 2.27 0.84
N LEU A 81 5.44 2.89 0.89
CA LEU A 81 4.16 2.31 0.51
C LEU A 81 3.77 2.88 -0.84
N ILE A 82 3.54 2.03 -1.82
CA ILE A 82 3.18 2.40 -3.18
C ILE A 82 1.94 1.63 -3.63
N ARG A 83 1.24 2.18 -4.61
CA ARG A 83 0.24 1.47 -5.40
C ARG A 83 0.79 1.20 -6.79
N LEU A 84 0.64 -0.01 -7.29
CA LEU A 84 0.89 -0.33 -8.69
C LEU A 84 -0.38 -0.01 -9.48
N LYS A 85 -0.32 1.04 -10.32
CA LYS A 85 -1.46 1.58 -11.07
C LYS A 85 -1.17 1.62 -12.55
N LYS A 86 -2.13 1.19 -13.35
CA LYS A 86 -2.03 1.24 -14.81
C LYS A 86 -2.30 2.65 -15.35
N ASP A 87 -1.32 3.24 -16.03
CA ASP A 87 -1.54 4.44 -16.84
C ASP A 87 -2.19 4.04 -18.16
N LYS A 88 -3.51 4.25 -18.26
CA LYS A 88 -4.30 3.87 -19.45
C LYS A 88 -3.86 4.60 -20.72
N LYS A 89 -3.27 5.80 -20.60
CA LYS A 89 -2.80 6.57 -21.75
C LYS A 89 -1.51 6.02 -22.32
N LYS A 90 -0.60 5.60 -21.44
CA LYS A 90 0.72 5.06 -21.81
C LYS A 90 0.74 3.54 -21.92
N ASN A 91 -0.31 2.89 -21.44
CA ASN A 91 -0.42 1.42 -21.32
C ASN A 91 0.77 0.80 -20.58
N VAL A 92 1.18 1.43 -19.49
CA VAL A 92 2.24 0.96 -18.59
C VAL A 92 1.77 0.99 -17.15
N VAL A 93 2.29 0.12 -16.31
CA VAL A 93 2.09 0.19 -14.86
C VAL A 93 3.11 1.15 -14.26
N GLN A 94 2.65 2.00 -13.36
CA GLN A 94 3.45 3.00 -12.65
C GLN A 94 3.33 2.80 -11.14
N GLU A 95 4.40 3.14 -10.43
CA GLU A 95 4.39 3.27 -8.98
C GLU A 95 3.77 4.62 -8.59
N GLU A 96 2.62 4.59 -7.93
CA GLU A 96 2.01 5.75 -7.28
C GLU A 96 2.46 5.75 -5.82
N LEU A 97 3.27 6.73 -5.42
CA LEU A 97 3.76 6.83 -4.05
C LEU A 97 2.64 7.27 -3.11
N ILE A 98 2.40 6.48 -2.07
CA ILE A 98 1.40 6.77 -1.03
C ILE A 98 2.10 7.39 0.18
N ALA A 99 3.16 6.74 0.69
CA ALA A 99 3.89 7.21 1.86
C ALA A 99 5.36 6.75 1.84
N THR A 100 6.21 7.52 2.50
CA THR A 100 7.60 7.15 2.79
C THR A 100 7.80 7.04 4.30
N TYR A 101 8.72 6.16 4.70
CA TYR A 101 9.00 5.88 6.10
C TYR A 101 10.52 5.88 6.31
N GLU A 102 11.01 6.71 7.23
CA GLU A 102 12.44 6.79 7.53
C GLU A 102 12.78 6.07 8.83
N GLY A 103 13.99 5.49 8.89
CA GLY A 103 14.55 4.89 10.09
C GLY A 103 13.65 3.81 10.73
N ARG A 104 12.89 3.07 9.91
CA ARG A 104 11.87 2.15 10.38
C ARG A 104 12.41 0.73 10.51
N ASN A 105 12.09 0.09 11.60
CA ASN A 105 12.20 -1.37 11.75
C ASN A 105 10.91 -2.01 11.20
N SER A 106 10.97 -2.60 10.02
CA SER A 106 9.81 -3.17 9.31
C SER A 106 9.26 -4.44 9.97
N VAL A 107 9.97 -5.04 10.93
CA VAL A 107 9.48 -6.18 11.72
C VAL A 107 8.98 -5.78 13.11
N ASP A 108 8.87 -4.49 13.39
CA ASP A 108 8.17 -3.99 14.57
C ASP A 108 6.65 -4.04 14.36
N VAL A 109 5.94 -4.69 15.29
CA VAL A 109 4.48 -4.90 15.20
C VAL A 109 3.69 -3.60 15.09
N SER A 110 4.12 -2.55 15.84
CA SER A 110 3.42 -1.26 15.83
C SER A 110 3.59 -0.57 14.47
N LYS A 111 4.77 -0.69 13.89
CA LYS A 111 5.11 -0.12 12.58
C LYS A 111 4.40 -0.85 11.45
N MET A 112 4.32 -2.17 11.51
CA MET A 112 3.54 -2.96 10.55
C MET A 112 2.05 -2.59 10.62
N LYS A 113 1.47 -2.49 11.82
CA LYS A 113 0.07 -2.09 12.00
C LYS A 113 -0.21 -0.70 11.39
N GLU A 114 0.70 0.25 11.57
CA GLU A 114 0.59 1.59 10.99
C GLU A 114 0.50 1.52 9.47
N VAL A 115 1.39 0.77 8.80
CA VAL A 115 1.38 0.59 7.35
C VAL A 115 0.10 -0.09 6.87
N ILE A 116 -0.33 -1.16 7.54
CA ILE A 116 -1.57 -1.88 7.19
C ILE A 116 -2.78 -0.97 7.32
N ASN A 117 -2.88 -0.20 8.40
CA ASN A 117 -3.97 0.74 8.62
C ASN A 117 -3.98 1.84 7.55
N THR A 118 -2.81 2.43 7.24
CA THR A 118 -2.70 3.42 6.17
C THR A 118 -3.16 2.83 4.84
N ALA A 119 -2.66 1.65 4.48
CA ALA A 119 -2.99 1.00 3.22
C ALA A 119 -4.50 0.75 3.06
N PHE A 120 -5.15 0.21 4.09
CA PHE A 120 -6.56 -0.17 4.00
C PHE A 120 -7.53 0.99 4.25
N SER A 121 -7.11 2.05 4.95
CA SER A 121 -7.91 3.28 5.07
C SER A 121 -7.88 4.14 3.81
N GLU A 122 -6.72 4.24 3.15
CA GLU A 122 -6.57 5.02 1.90
C GLU A 122 -7.20 4.30 0.69
N TYR A 123 -7.25 2.95 0.72
CA TYR A 123 -7.78 2.12 -0.36
C TYR A 123 -8.84 1.15 0.14
N PRO A 124 -10.02 1.66 0.55
CA PRO A 124 -11.11 0.82 1.03
C PRO A 124 -11.63 -0.10 -0.08
N ALA A 125 -12.00 -1.34 0.30
CA ALA A 125 -12.52 -2.36 -0.62
C ALA A 125 -13.50 -3.29 0.08
N GLN A 126 -14.23 -4.10 -0.69
CA GLN A 126 -15.15 -5.11 -0.17
C GLN A 126 -14.41 -6.25 0.55
N SER A 127 -13.16 -6.51 0.16
CA SER A 127 -12.31 -7.53 0.78
C SER A 127 -10.84 -7.12 0.76
N TYR A 128 -10.07 -7.69 1.70
CA TYR A 128 -8.67 -7.37 1.87
C TYR A 128 -7.82 -8.63 1.83
N GLY A 129 -6.60 -8.51 1.28
CA GLY A 129 -5.57 -9.52 1.31
C GLY A 129 -4.27 -8.95 1.86
N LEU A 130 -3.56 -9.73 2.67
CA LEU A 130 -2.24 -9.40 3.19
C LEU A 130 -1.26 -10.51 2.85
N VAL A 131 -0.19 -10.15 2.17
CA VAL A 131 0.95 -11.03 1.88
C VAL A 131 2.14 -10.54 2.71
N LEU A 132 2.72 -11.42 3.50
CA LEU A 132 3.91 -11.14 4.30
C LEU A 132 5.12 -11.78 3.62
N TRP A 133 6.10 -10.96 3.24
CA TRP A 133 7.29 -11.38 2.52
C TRP A 133 8.56 -10.99 3.28
N SER A 134 9.33 -11.98 3.69
CA SER A 134 10.65 -11.83 4.33
C SER A 134 11.24 -13.22 4.61
N HIS A 135 12.39 -13.28 5.31
CA HIS A 135 12.85 -14.50 5.95
C HIS A 135 11.86 -15.03 7.00
N GLY A 136 11.89 -16.32 7.25
CA GLY A 136 11.17 -16.99 8.31
C GLY A 136 11.79 -18.34 8.66
N GLU A 137 11.49 -18.88 9.83
CA GLU A 137 12.05 -20.20 10.26
C GLU A 137 11.35 -21.41 9.63
N GLY A 138 10.28 -21.20 8.85
CA GLY A 138 9.50 -22.29 8.25
C GLY A 138 8.74 -23.14 9.29
N TRP A 139 8.41 -24.40 8.88
CA TRP A 139 7.57 -25.29 9.68
C TRP A 139 8.34 -26.03 10.78
N LEU A 140 9.63 -26.30 10.56
CA LEU A 140 10.47 -27.05 11.48
C LEU A 140 11.32 -26.09 12.29
N ALA A 141 10.96 -25.86 13.56
CA ALA A 141 11.85 -25.20 14.50
C ALA A 141 13.08 -26.05 14.73
N LYS A 142 14.27 -25.51 14.47
CA LYS A 142 15.56 -26.20 14.64
C LYS A 142 15.91 -26.52 16.12
N SER A 143 15.18 -26.02 17.08
CA SER A 143 15.36 -26.33 18.50
C SER A 143 14.03 -26.28 19.26
N GLN A 144 13.89 -27.16 20.25
CA GLN A 144 12.67 -27.35 21.04
C GLN A 144 12.23 -26.15 21.89
N ASN A 145 13.07 -25.10 22.01
CA ASN A 145 12.84 -23.97 22.89
C ASN A 145 12.86 -22.61 22.19
N LYS A 146 12.72 -22.54 20.87
CA LYS A 146 12.72 -21.26 20.16
C LYS A 146 11.33 -20.87 19.69
N THR A 147 10.92 -19.68 20.09
CA THR A 147 9.77 -18.97 19.50
C THR A 147 9.97 -18.85 18.00
N ARG A 148 9.00 -19.26 17.23
CA ARG A 148 9.00 -19.03 15.77
C ARG A 148 8.99 -17.54 15.51
N TRP A 149 9.62 -17.13 14.44
CA TRP A 149 9.61 -15.74 14.00
C TRP A 149 9.32 -15.64 12.49
N TRP A 150 8.79 -14.51 12.11
CA TRP A 150 8.66 -14.07 10.74
C TRP A 150 9.30 -12.69 10.60
N GLY A 151 9.97 -12.46 9.46
CA GLY A 151 10.56 -11.18 9.12
C GLY A 151 11.91 -10.94 9.78
N GLN A 152 12.83 -10.43 8.98
CA GLN A 152 14.14 -9.97 9.42
C GLN A 152 14.38 -8.58 8.83
N ASP A 153 14.89 -7.65 9.66
CA ASP A 153 15.20 -6.29 9.30
C ASP A 153 16.52 -5.85 9.92
N GLY A 154 17.38 -5.16 9.14
CA GLY A 154 18.69 -4.70 9.58
C GLY A 154 19.62 -5.79 10.12
N GLY A 155 19.41 -7.04 9.74
CA GLY A 155 20.25 -8.18 10.10
C GLY A 155 20.04 -8.75 11.52
N SER A 156 19.43 -8.01 12.45
CA SER A 156 19.30 -8.44 13.86
C SER A 156 17.89 -8.32 14.45
N ASN A 157 16.98 -7.64 13.77
CA ASN A 157 15.61 -7.50 14.23
C ASN A 157 14.73 -8.62 13.65
N TYR A 158 13.89 -9.23 14.49
CA TYR A 158 12.99 -10.31 14.12
C TYR A 158 11.62 -10.09 14.73
N MET A 159 10.57 -10.43 14.02
CA MET A 159 9.21 -10.43 14.57
C MET A 159 8.92 -11.80 15.17
N PRO A 160 8.79 -11.94 16.50
CA PRO A 160 8.43 -13.22 17.10
C PRO A 160 6.96 -13.55 16.75
N CYS A 161 6.72 -14.73 16.22
CA CYS A 161 5.39 -15.30 16.17
C CYS A 161 5.02 -15.73 17.59
N LEU A 162 4.23 -14.95 18.30
CA LEU A 162 3.74 -15.29 19.64
C LEU A 162 2.83 -16.52 19.54
N GLY A 163 3.46 -17.68 19.65
CA GLY A 163 2.80 -18.94 19.93
C GLY A 163 2.85 -19.25 21.41
N ASN A 164 2.39 -18.33 22.24
CA ASN A 164 2.08 -18.69 23.61
C ASN A 164 0.63 -19.07 23.65
N GLY A 165 0.44 -20.38 23.71
CA GLY A 165 -0.83 -20.98 23.92
C GLY A 165 -1.58 -20.31 25.07
N ILE A 166 -2.80 -20.14 24.81
CA ILE A 166 -3.87 -20.13 25.80
C ILE A 166 -3.88 -21.51 26.48
#